data_a59f8472266c03d0ef495c23223cfa17
#
_entry.id   a59f8472266c03d0ef495c23223cfa17
#
_cell.length_a   1.000
_cell.length_b   1.000
_cell.length_c   1.000
_cell.angle_alpha   90.00
_cell.angle_beta   90.00
_cell.angle_gamma   90.00
#
_symmetry.space_group_name_H-M   'P 1'
#
loop_
_entity.id
_entity.type
_entity.pdbx_description
1 polymer ?
#
loop_
_entity_poly.entity_id
_entity_poly.type
_entity_poly.pdbx_seq_one_letter_code
_entity_poly.pdbx_strand_id
1 'polypeptide(L)'
;REEVGYLVKDVSDKAHEELTPDNVYHIFEDHYINAKPISSVDECHFKQEDGIVAEATIHHNGSNRKITGVGNGRLDAVSNAIKQYFNISYELSFYEEHSLTKGSSSKAVAYVGIICNGKTFWGVGIDPDIIRASIEALIVAVNKIEELGSANACTDARMIEIMNYVQANYIDITLDDLAEKFFLSKPYLSKYIKEKSGMTFGDLVKKIRMKKAKALLKSSNMTVENIAMSVGYQNVEHFNRLFKKAYDMTPMQFRNQK
;
A
#
# COMPACT_ATOMS: atom_id res chain seq x y z
N ARG A 1 -22.39 3.98 2.32
CA ARG A 1 -23.71 4.68 2.21
C ARG A 1 -23.53 6.19 2.18
N GLU A 2 -22.70 6.78 3.03
CA GLU A 2 -22.48 8.23 3.09
C GLU A 2 -21.89 8.80 1.80
N GLU A 3 -20.87 8.15 1.23
CA GLU A 3 -20.20 8.56 -0.01
C GLU A 3 -21.18 8.64 -1.20
N VAL A 4 -22.02 7.61 -1.37
CA VAL A 4 -23.08 7.60 -2.40
C VAL A 4 -24.09 8.71 -2.15
N GLY A 5 -24.45 8.96 -0.88
CA GLY A 5 -25.36 10.05 -0.51
C GLY A 5 -24.81 11.42 -0.90
N TYR A 6 -23.52 11.67 -0.68
CA TYR A 6 -22.87 12.92 -1.11
C TYR A 6 -22.82 13.05 -2.64
N LEU A 7 -22.49 11.96 -3.35
CA LEU A 7 -22.46 11.94 -4.81
C LEU A 7 -23.82 12.25 -5.42
N VAL A 8 -24.87 11.57 -4.93
CA VAL A 8 -26.26 11.79 -5.37
C VAL A 8 -26.69 13.22 -5.10
N LYS A 9 -26.37 13.76 -3.92
CA LYS A 9 -26.66 15.13 -3.55
C LYS A 9 -25.95 16.13 -4.48
N ASP A 10 -24.68 15.95 -4.77
CA ASP A 10 -23.90 16.83 -5.66
C ASP A 10 -24.50 16.87 -7.07
N VAL A 11 -24.95 15.73 -7.59
CA VAL A 11 -25.61 15.65 -8.90
C VAL A 11 -27.00 16.35 -8.87
N SER A 12 -27.80 16.11 -7.83
CA SER A 12 -29.09 16.77 -7.63
C SER A 12 -28.98 18.29 -7.52
N ASP A 13 -27.99 18.74 -6.71
CA ASP A 13 -27.73 20.18 -6.51
C ASP A 13 -27.29 20.87 -7.82
N LYS A 14 -26.49 20.18 -8.65
CA LYS A 14 -26.06 20.70 -9.96
C LYS A 14 -27.17 20.69 -11.01
N ALA A 15 -28.05 19.70 -11.00
CA ALA A 15 -29.15 19.57 -11.92
C ALA A 15 -30.34 20.46 -11.53
N HIS A 16 -30.43 20.92 -10.27
CA HIS A 16 -31.57 21.61 -9.67
C HIS A 16 -32.88 20.83 -9.79
N GLU A 17 -32.82 19.50 -9.80
CA GLU A 17 -33.96 18.59 -9.95
C GLU A 17 -33.93 17.49 -8.90
N GLU A 18 -35.12 16.99 -8.54
CA GLU A 18 -35.27 15.75 -7.76
C GLU A 18 -34.89 14.55 -8.64
N LEU A 19 -33.98 13.72 -8.13
CA LEU A 19 -33.53 12.53 -8.83
C LEU A 19 -34.53 11.37 -8.63
N THR A 20 -34.86 10.71 -9.71
CA THR A 20 -35.63 9.46 -9.65
C THR A 20 -34.76 8.30 -9.12
N PRO A 21 -35.35 7.20 -8.62
CA PRO A 21 -34.59 6.01 -8.24
C PRO A 21 -33.67 5.47 -9.35
N ASP A 22 -34.13 5.55 -10.62
CA ASP A 22 -33.35 5.13 -11.79
C ASP A 22 -32.15 6.05 -12.01
N ASN A 23 -32.30 7.37 -11.83
CA ASN A 23 -31.20 8.31 -11.89
C ASN A 23 -30.14 8.01 -10.80
N VAL A 24 -30.58 7.70 -9.56
CA VAL A 24 -29.70 7.33 -8.46
C VAL A 24 -28.96 6.03 -8.78
N TYR A 25 -29.63 5.05 -9.38
CA TYR A 25 -29.02 3.80 -9.81
C TYR A 25 -27.98 4.04 -10.91
N HIS A 26 -28.27 4.84 -11.92
CA HIS A 26 -27.31 5.19 -12.98
C HIS A 26 -26.08 5.94 -12.44
N ILE A 27 -26.28 6.89 -11.51
CA ILE A 27 -25.16 7.57 -10.85
C ILE A 27 -24.25 6.54 -10.13
N PHE A 28 -24.85 5.59 -9.44
CA PHE A 28 -24.12 4.51 -8.78
C PHE A 28 -23.40 3.63 -9.80
N GLU A 29 -24.10 3.23 -10.87
CA GLU A 29 -23.56 2.38 -11.92
C GLU A 29 -22.36 3.03 -12.61
N ASP A 30 -22.48 4.29 -13.01
CA ASP A 30 -21.39 5.02 -13.67
C ASP A 30 -20.17 5.24 -12.78
N HIS A 31 -20.41 5.44 -11.47
CA HIS A 31 -19.33 5.77 -10.55
C HIS A 31 -18.64 4.56 -9.93
N TYR A 32 -19.35 3.44 -9.78
CA TYR A 32 -18.83 2.26 -9.08
C TYR A 32 -18.73 0.99 -9.94
N ILE A 33 -19.48 0.90 -11.03
CA ILE A 33 -19.54 -0.31 -11.87
C ILE A 33 -18.95 -0.04 -13.25
N ASN A 34 -19.41 1.00 -13.94
CA ASN A 34 -19.00 1.33 -15.32
C ASN A 34 -17.95 2.46 -15.38
N ALA A 35 -17.38 2.85 -14.25
CA ALA A 35 -16.30 3.84 -14.23
C ALA A 35 -15.19 3.41 -15.20
N LYS A 36 -14.79 4.29 -16.12
CA LYS A 36 -13.72 4.00 -17.07
C LYS A 36 -12.46 3.70 -16.28
N PRO A 37 -11.93 2.47 -16.34
CA PRO A 37 -10.81 2.10 -15.50
C PRO A 37 -9.54 2.79 -16.02
N ILE A 38 -8.81 3.46 -15.12
CA ILE A 38 -7.43 3.89 -15.37
C ILE A 38 -6.56 2.65 -15.52
N SER A 39 -6.86 1.64 -14.69
CA SER A 39 -6.20 0.34 -14.68
C SER A 39 -7.21 -0.79 -14.65
N SER A 40 -6.92 -1.89 -15.33
CA SER A 40 -7.66 -3.15 -15.26
C SER A 40 -6.73 -4.33 -15.00
N VAL A 41 -7.28 -5.42 -14.47
CA VAL A 41 -6.57 -6.69 -14.33
C VAL A 41 -7.26 -7.70 -15.25
N ASP A 42 -6.53 -8.17 -16.25
CA ASP A 42 -7.09 -9.06 -17.28
C ASP A 42 -6.97 -10.53 -16.87
N GLU A 43 -5.90 -11.20 -17.26
CA GLU A 43 -5.68 -12.59 -16.92
C GLU A 43 -5.11 -12.73 -15.52
N CYS A 44 -5.68 -13.65 -14.72
CA CYS A 44 -5.18 -13.97 -13.40
C CYS A 44 -5.14 -15.48 -13.19
N HIS A 45 -3.95 -16.00 -12.90
CA HIS A 45 -3.71 -17.41 -12.62
C HIS A 45 -3.25 -17.58 -11.17
N PHE A 46 -3.70 -18.66 -10.54
CA PHE A 46 -3.37 -18.95 -9.15
C PHE A 46 -2.66 -20.29 -9.03
N LYS A 47 -1.60 -20.31 -8.23
CA LYS A 47 -0.86 -21.51 -7.84
C LYS A 47 -0.85 -21.64 -6.33
N GLN A 48 -0.96 -22.86 -5.85
CA GLN A 48 -0.82 -23.17 -4.43
C GLN A 48 0.64 -23.56 -4.17
N GLU A 49 1.30 -22.78 -3.33
CA GLU A 49 2.66 -23.01 -2.83
C GLU A 49 2.67 -22.87 -1.31
N ASP A 50 3.65 -22.18 -0.72
CA ASP A 50 3.60 -21.70 0.67
C ASP A 50 2.70 -20.45 0.77
N GLY A 51 1.39 -20.63 0.50
CA GLY A 51 0.39 -19.60 0.30
C GLY A 51 -0.21 -19.67 -1.10
N ILE A 52 -1.00 -18.67 -1.47
CA ILE A 52 -1.54 -18.51 -2.82
C ILE A 52 -0.63 -17.55 -3.59
N VAL A 53 -0.08 -18.00 -4.71
CA VAL A 53 0.64 -17.14 -5.67
C VAL A 53 -0.34 -16.73 -6.76
N ALA A 54 -0.51 -15.42 -6.96
CA ALA A 54 -1.26 -14.86 -8.08
C ALA A 54 -0.28 -14.34 -9.13
N GLU A 55 -0.46 -14.76 -10.38
CA GLU A 55 0.19 -14.21 -11.58
C GLU A 55 -0.89 -13.54 -12.41
N ALA A 56 -0.82 -12.23 -12.60
CA ALA A 56 -1.84 -11.47 -13.32
C ALA A 56 -1.21 -10.51 -14.34
N THR A 57 -2.02 -10.11 -15.32
CA THR A 57 -1.66 -9.05 -16.27
C THR A 57 -2.45 -7.81 -15.92
N ILE A 58 -1.76 -6.73 -15.56
CA ILE A 58 -2.36 -5.41 -15.35
C ILE A 58 -2.21 -4.58 -16.61
N HIS A 59 -3.32 -3.98 -17.05
CA HIS A 59 -3.34 -2.94 -18.05
C HIS A 59 -3.38 -1.58 -17.35
N HIS A 60 -2.39 -0.73 -17.63
CA HIS A 60 -2.29 0.60 -17.02
C HIS A 60 -1.64 1.58 -18.02
N ASN A 61 -2.25 2.75 -18.23
CA ASN A 61 -1.75 3.78 -19.14
C ASN A 61 -1.37 3.26 -20.54
N GLY A 62 -2.21 2.39 -21.12
CA GLY A 62 -1.99 1.82 -22.46
C GLY A 62 -0.91 0.73 -22.54
N SER A 63 -0.39 0.26 -21.39
CA SER A 63 0.65 -0.77 -21.32
C SER A 63 0.20 -1.96 -20.50
N ASN A 64 0.52 -3.17 -20.97
CA ASN A 64 0.29 -4.40 -20.24
C ASN A 64 1.56 -4.82 -19.50
N ARG A 65 1.43 -5.16 -18.22
CA ARG A 65 2.54 -5.67 -17.41
C ARG A 65 2.11 -6.88 -16.59
N LYS A 66 2.98 -7.88 -16.54
CA LYS A 66 2.80 -9.03 -15.64
C LYS A 66 3.16 -8.59 -14.21
N ILE A 67 2.29 -8.94 -13.28
CA ILE A 67 2.46 -8.70 -11.84
C ILE A 67 2.31 -10.03 -11.10
N THR A 68 3.02 -10.18 -10.01
CA THR A 68 2.97 -11.38 -9.18
C THR A 68 2.90 -10.99 -7.72
N GLY A 69 2.08 -11.68 -6.96
CA GLY A 69 1.98 -11.48 -5.52
C GLY A 69 1.65 -12.78 -4.79
N VAL A 70 2.01 -12.83 -3.52
CA VAL A 70 1.76 -13.96 -2.62
C VAL A 70 0.86 -13.50 -1.48
N GLY A 71 -0.11 -14.33 -1.12
CA GLY A 71 -1.05 -14.02 -0.04
C GLY A 71 -1.66 -15.27 0.59
N ASN A 72 -2.42 -15.07 1.65
CA ASN A 72 -3.13 -16.15 2.35
C ASN A 72 -4.37 -16.65 1.58
N GLY A 73 -4.86 -15.85 0.64
CA GLY A 73 -6.00 -16.13 -0.23
C GLY A 73 -5.83 -15.49 -1.61
N ARG A 74 -6.73 -15.85 -2.55
CA ARG A 74 -6.65 -15.36 -3.94
C ARG A 74 -6.71 -13.84 -4.04
N LEU A 75 -7.68 -13.21 -3.37
CA LEU A 75 -7.82 -11.76 -3.38
C LEU A 75 -6.63 -11.06 -2.69
N ASP A 76 -6.12 -11.63 -1.58
CA ASP A 76 -4.96 -11.12 -0.86
C ASP A 76 -3.69 -11.19 -1.73
N ALA A 77 -3.48 -12.29 -2.46
CA ALA A 77 -2.36 -12.43 -3.39
C ALA A 77 -2.39 -11.38 -4.51
N VAL A 78 -3.57 -11.14 -5.12
CA VAL A 78 -3.75 -10.10 -6.14
C VAL A 78 -3.58 -8.70 -5.53
N SER A 79 -4.11 -8.47 -4.34
CA SER A 79 -3.93 -7.20 -3.61
C SER A 79 -2.45 -6.90 -3.37
N ASN A 80 -1.67 -7.90 -2.97
CA ASN A 80 -0.23 -7.74 -2.74
C ASN A 80 0.54 -7.49 -4.06
N ALA A 81 0.14 -8.13 -5.17
CA ALA A 81 0.69 -7.84 -6.50
C ALA A 81 0.41 -6.38 -6.93
N ILE A 82 -0.82 -5.91 -6.74
CA ILE A 82 -1.25 -4.53 -7.05
C ILE A 82 -0.49 -3.52 -6.17
N LYS A 83 -0.38 -3.76 -4.86
CA LYS A 83 0.39 -2.91 -3.94
C LYS A 83 1.83 -2.75 -4.38
N GLN A 84 2.47 -3.85 -4.81
CA GLN A 84 3.85 -3.83 -5.30
C GLN A 84 3.97 -3.05 -6.62
N TYR A 85 3.05 -3.27 -7.56
CA TYR A 85 3.07 -2.62 -8.86
C TYR A 85 2.94 -1.10 -8.78
N PHE A 86 1.95 -0.62 -8.02
CA PHE A 86 1.70 0.82 -7.84
C PHE A 86 2.55 1.43 -6.72
N ASN A 87 3.32 0.62 -5.99
CA ASN A 87 4.06 1.04 -4.79
C ASN A 87 3.16 1.78 -3.78
N ILE A 88 1.95 1.27 -3.57
CA ILE A 88 0.95 1.82 -2.64
C ILE A 88 0.76 0.89 -1.44
N SER A 89 0.33 1.49 -0.31
CA SER A 89 -0.02 0.75 0.90
C SER A 89 -1.46 1.07 1.28
N TYR A 90 -2.29 0.06 1.34
CA TYR A 90 -3.66 0.13 1.82
C TYR A 90 -4.01 -1.13 2.60
N GLU A 91 -5.05 -1.05 3.41
CA GLU A 91 -5.63 -2.18 4.12
C GLU A 91 -6.99 -2.53 3.51
N LEU A 92 -7.26 -3.83 3.34
CA LEU A 92 -8.57 -4.33 2.98
C LEU A 92 -9.44 -4.26 4.24
N SER A 93 -10.36 -3.29 4.30
CA SER A 93 -11.20 -3.05 5.48
C SER A 93 -12.56 -3.69 5.41
N PHE A 94 -13.02 -3.98 4.18
CA PHE A 94 -14.31 -4.58 3.92
C PHE A 94 -14.25 -5.47 2.70
N TYR A 95 -14.87 -6.64 2.80
CA TYR A 95 -15.09 -7.55 1.69
C TYR A 95 -16.38 -8.32 1.89
N GLU A 96 -17.26 -8.24 0.91
CA GLU A 96 -18.52 -8.99 0.86
C GLU A 96 -18.83 -9.38 -0.58
N GLU A 97 -19.37 -10.57 -0.76
CA GLU A 97 -19.76 -11.09 -2.06
C GLU A 97 -21.09 -11.85 -1.97
N HIS A 98 -21.90 -11.75 -3.01
CA HIS A 98 -23.12 -12.53 -3.12
C HIS A 98 -23.59 -12.67 -4.58
N SER A 99 -24.51 -13.60 -4.78
CA SER A 99 -25.13 -13.85 -6.09
C SER A 99 -26.24 -12.84 -6.35
N LEU A 100 -26.27 -12.22 -7.51
CA LEU A 100 -27.32 -11.26 -7.92
C LEU A 100 -28.64 -11.94 -8.27
N THR A 101 -28.58 -13.16 -8.81
CA THR A 101 -29.76 -13.93 -9.23
C THR A 101 -29.65 -15.38 -8.78
N LYS A 102 -30.77 -16.13 -8.81
CA LYS A 102 -30.76 -17.56 -8.54
C LYS A 102 -30.51 -18.35 -9.83
N GLY A 103 -29.71 -19.40 -9.75
CA GLY A 103 -29.44 -20.32 -10.87
C GLY A 103 -28.00 -20.34 -11.33
N SER A 104 -27.67 -21.27 -12.23
CA SER A 104 -26.31 -21.52 -12.71
C SER A 104 -25.74 -20.42 -13.62
N SER A 105 -26.57 -19.54 -14.14
CA SER A 105 -26.19 -18.37 -14.95
C SER A 105 -26.13 -17.08 -14.15
N SER A 106 -26.16 -17.17 -12.81
CA SER A 106 -26.11 -16.01 -11.93
C SER A 106 -24.77 -15.31 -12.05
N LYS A 107 -24.80 -13.97 -12.02
CA LYS A 107 -23.60 -13.17 -11.82
C LYS A 107 -23.36 -12.97 -10.31
N ALA A 108 -22.12 -12.97 -9.93
CA ALA A 108 -21.68 -12.57 -8.60
C ALA A 108 -21.43 -11.06 -8.58
N VAL A 109 -21.73 -10.44 -7.45
CA VAL A 109 -21.31 -9.09 -7.13
C VAL A 109 -20.38 -9.14 -5.93
N ALA A 110 -19.28 -8.41 -6.01
CA ALA A 110 -18.34 -8.23 -4.90
C ALA A 110 -18.24 -6.74 -4.53
N TYR A 111 -18.13 -6.49 -3.25
CA TYR A 111 -17.91 -5.16 -2.68
C TYR A 111 -16.59 -5.18 -1.92
N VAL A 112 -15.70 -4.26 -2.27
CA VAL A 112 -14.40 -4.12 -1.64
C VAL A 112 -14.24 -2.72 -1.10
N GLY A 113 -13.90 -2.61 0.19
CA GLY A 113 -13.50 -1.38 0.84
C GLY A 113 -12.02 -1.44 1.23
N ILE A 114 -11.23 -0.48 0.79
CA ILE A 114 -9.83 -0.35 1.16
C ILE A 114 -9.60 0.97 1.90
N ILE A 115 -8.75 0.94 2.93
CA ILE A 115 -8.34 2.14 3.66
C ILE A 115 -6.94 2.53 3.21
N CYS A 116 -6.82 3.77 2.77
CA CYS A 116 -5.58 4.37 2.38
C CYS A 116 -5.47 5.77 2.97
N ASN A 117 -4.42 6.03 3.76
CA ASN A 117 -4.22 7.31 4.47
C ASN A 117 -5.45 7.77 5.29
N GLY A 118 -6.13 6.82 5.95
CA GLY A 118 -7.31 7.09 6.77
C GLY A 118 -8.60 7.39 5.98
N LYS A 119 -8.57 7.32 4.64
CA LYS A 119 -9.75 7.39 3.78
C LYS A 119 -10.14 6.00 3.30
N THR A 120 -11.44 5.75 3.24
CA THR A 120 -11.98 4.50 2.67
C THR A 120 -12.35 4.73 1.21
N PHE A 121 -11.92 3.81 0.35
CA PHE A 121 -12.25 3.76 -1.07
C PHE A 121 -13.04 2.50 -1.35
N TRP A 122 -14.14 2.64 -2.06
CA TRP A 122 -15.04 1.55 -2.37
C TRP A 122 -15.00 1.18 -3.83
N GLY A 123 -14.99 -0.11 -4.12
CA GLY A 123 -15.18 -0.66 -5.45
C GLY A 123 -16.26 -1.72 -5.47
N VAL A 124 -16.89 -1.88 -6.60
CA VAL A 124 -17.88 -2.92 -6.89
C VAL A 124 -17.49 -3.59 -8.18
N GLY A 125 -17.56 -4.92 -8.22
CA GLY A 125 -17.31 -5.72 -9.41
C GLY A 125 -18.45 -6.71 -9.64
N ILE A 126 -18.80 -6.95 -10.88
CA ILE A 126 -19.87 -7.87 -11.26
C ILE A 126 -19.37 -8.78 -12.39
N ASP A 127 -19.24 -10.07 -12.10
CA ASP A 127 -18.80 -11.08 -13.08
C ASP A 127 -19.49 -12.43 -12.80
N PRO A 128 -19.66 -13.30 -13.80
CA PRO A 128 -20.06 -14.69 -13.54
C PRO A 128 -19.12 -15.45 -12.61
N ASP A 129 -17.82 -15.14 -12.65
CA ASP A 129 -16.82 -15.68 -11.73
C ASP A 129 -16.65 -14.75 -10.51
N ILE A 130 -16.88 -15.31 -9.32
CA ILE A 130 -16.82 -14.57 -8.06
C ILE A 130 -15.43 -13.99 -7.76
N ILE A 131 -14.36 -14.67 -8.18
CA ILE A 131 -12.99 -14.20 -8.02
C ILE A 131 -12.71 -13.03 -8.96
N ARG A 132 -13.21 -13.08 -10.20
CA ARG A 132 -13.11 -11.96 -11.12
C ARG A 132 -13.90 -10.75 -10.63
N ALA A 133 -15.13 -10.95 -10.15
CA ALA A 133 -15.93 -9.89 -9.53
C ALA A 133 -15.15 -9.23 -8.37
N SER A 134 -14.48 -10.02 -7.53
CA SER A 134 -13.69 -9.53 -6.41
C SER A 134 -12.44 -8.74 -6.85
N ILE A 135 -11.76 -9.21 -7.89
CA ILE A 135 -10.59 -8.52 -8.48
C ILE A 135 -11.02 -7.20 -9.12
N GLU A 136 -12.14 -7.19 -9.86
CA GLU A 136 -12.71 -5.97 -10.43
C GLU A 136 -13.11 -4.97 -9.35
N ALA A 137 -13.77 -5.42 -8.28
CA ALA A 137 -14.08 -4.55 -7.15
C ALA A 137 -12.83 -3.93 -6.52
N LEU A 138 -11.77 -4.72 -6.35
CA LEU A 138 -10.51 -4.24 -5.81
C LEU A 138 -9.85 -3.20 -6.72
N ILE A 139 -9.75 -3.45 -8.03
CA ILE A 139 -9.11 -2.52 -8.96
C ILE A 139 -9.92 -1.22 -9.11
N VAL A 140 -11.25 -1.27 -9.04
CA VAL A 140 -12.11 -0.07 -9.01
C VAL A 140 -11.79 0.78 -7.78
N ALA A 141 -11.64 0.18 -6.60
CA ALA A 141 -11.25 0.90 -5.39
C ALA A 141 -9.84 1.50 -5.50
N VAL A 142 -8.89 0.79 -6.13
CA VAL A 142 -7.52 1.28 -6.37
C VAL A 142 -7.51 2.41 -7.41
N ASN A 143 -8.28 2.31 -8.49
CA ASN A 143 -8.40 3.38 -9.49
C ASN A 143 -8.86 4.70 -8.87
N LYS A 144 -9.75 4.66 -7.88
CA LYS A 144 -10.18 5.87 -7.15
C LYS A 144 -9.07 6.52 -6.33
N ILE A 145 -8.09 5.74 -5.86
CA ILE A 145 -6.88 6.30 -5.24
C ILE A 145 -6.08 7.08 -6.29
N GLU A 146 -5.95 6.53 -7.50
CA GLU A 146 -5.25 7.18 -8.61
C GLU A 146 -5.99 8.42 -9.13
N GLU A 147 -7.33 8.36 -9.28
CA GLU A 147 -8.17 9.49 -9.73
C GLU A 147 -8.10 10.70 -8.80
N LEU A 148 -8.04 10.47 -7.48
CA LEU A 148 -7.84 11.55 -6.51
C LEU A 148 -6.48 12.21 -6.63
N GLY A 149 -5.70 11.73 -7.57
CA GLY A 149 -4.55 12.37 -8.16
C GLY A 149 -3.36 12.48 -7.25
N SER A 150 -2.27 12.67 -7.87
CA SER A 150 -0.96 13.09 -7.44
C SER A 150 -0.86 14.00 -6.19
N ALA A 151 -1.93 14.61 -5.72
CA ALA A 151 -1.96 15.43 -4.51
C ALA A 151 -2.28 14.64 -3.22
N ASN A 152 -2.95 13.47 -3.32
CA ASN A 152 -3.40 12.65 -2.17
C ASN A 152 -3.12 11.15 -2.33
N ALA A 153 -2.24 10.74 -3.25
CA ALA A 153 -1.89 9.34 -3.43
C ALA A 153 -1.44 8.72 -2.10
N CYS A 154 -1.79 7.47 -1.89
CA CYS A 154 -1.37 6.65 -0.74
C CYS A 154 0.14 6.60 -0.53
N THR A 155 0.88 7.01 -1.54
CA THR A 155 2.30 7.19 -1.48
C THR A 155 2.59 8.61 -1.96
N ASP A 156 2.87 9.49 -1.04
CA ASP A 156 3.37 10.82 -1.34
C ASP A 156 4.72 10.66 -2.06
N ALA A 157 4.79 11.01 -3.34
CA ALA A 157 6.01 10.86 -4.15
C ALA A 157 7.21 11.51 -3.45
N ARG A 158 7.00 12.65 -2.78
CA ARG A 158 8.02 13.30 -1.97
C ARG A 158 8.46 12.43 -0.79
N MET A 159 7.52 11.73 -0.13
CA MET A 159 7.88 10.82 0.97
C MET A 159 8.69 9.63 0.48
N ILE A 160 8.38 9.09 -0.71
CA ILE A 160 9.19 8.02 -1.33
C ILE A 160 10.60 8.53 -1.60
N GLU A 161 10.75 9.70 -2.20
CA GLU A 161 12.07 10.29 -2.48
C GLU A 161 12.85 10.51 -1.18
N ILE A 162 12.20 11.04 -0.14
CA ILE A 162 12.77 11.18 1.20
C ILE A 162 13.22 9.82 1.74
N MET A 163 12.36 8.81 1.69
CA MET A 163 12.67 7.46 2.18
C MET A 163 13.83 6.82 1.43
N ASN A 164 13.85 6.93 0.10
CA ASN A 164 14.93 6.43 -0.74
C ASN A 164 16.25 7.13 -0.40
N TYR A 165 16.24 8.45 -0.23
CA TYR A 165 17.41 9.21 0.15
C TYR A 165 17.91 8.82 1.55
N VAL A 166 17.01 8.69 2.54
CA VAL A 166 17.37 8.22 3.89
C VAL A 166 17.93 6.80 3.85
N GLN A 167 17.36 5.90 3.02
CA GLN A 167 17.86 4.54 2.87
C GLN A 167 19.22 4.46 2.19
N ALA A 168 19.55 5.38 1.32
CA ALA A 168 20.85 5.45 0.66
C ALA A 168 21.94 6.04 1.57
N ASN A 169 21.57 6.98 2.46
CA ASN A 169 22.51 7.77 3.26
C ASN A 169 22.39 7.51 4.78
N TYR A 170 21.77 6.41 5.21
CA TYR A 170 21.39 6.13 6.60
C TYR A 170 22.56 6.12 7.61
N ILE A 171 23.81 6.02 7.15
CA ILE A 171 24.99 5.87 8.01
C ILE A 171 25.25 7.15 8.82
N ASP A 172 25.16 8.31 8.20
CA ASP A 172 25.53 9.61 8.76
C ASP A 172 24.49 10.73 8.55
N ILE A 173 23.38 10.42 7.87
CA ILE A 173 22.35 11.39 7.54
C ILE A 173 21.79 12.13 8.76
N THR A 174 21.73 13.43 8.67
CA THR A 174 21.06 14.32 9.63
C THR A 174 19.74 14.88 9.08
N LEU A 175 18.90 15.42 9.96
CA LEU A 175 17.69 16.13 9.52
C LEU A 175 18.04 17.42 8.75
N ASP A 176 19.24 17.97 8.99
CA ASP A 176 19.77 19.16 8.32
C ASP A 176 20.07 18.86 6.86
N ASP A 177 20.83 17.80 6.60
CA ASP A 177 21.17 17.35 5.25
C ASP A 177 19.89 17.05 4.45
N LEU A 178 18.91 16.41 5.10
CA LEU A 178 17.65 16.10 4.46
C LEU A 178 16.83 17.36 4.16
N ALA A 179 16.80 18.34 5.06
CA ALA A 179 16.11 19.60 4.89
C ALA A 179 16.73 20.42 3.75
N GLU A 180 18.04 20.48 3.67
CA GLU A 180 18.79 21.13 2.58
C GLU A 180 18.53 20.44 1.24
N LYS A 181 18.63 19.11 1.20
CA LYS A 181 18.40 18.31 -0.02
C LYS A 181 17.03 18.52 -0.64
N PHE A 182 16.00 18.66 0.19
CA PHE A 182 14.60 18.78 -0.26
C PHE A 182 14.09 20.21 -0.25
N PHE A 183 14.94 21.20 0.04
CA PHE A 183 14.59 22.62 0.13
C PHE A 183 13.42 22.88 1.10
N LEU A 184 13.45 22.23 2.26
CA LEU A 184 12.40 22.30 3.28
C LEU A 184 12.98 22.82 4.60
N SER A 185 12.15 23.50 5.41
CA SER A 185 12.56 23.81 6.77
C SER A 185 12.54 22.56 7.66
N LYS A 186 13.50 22.45 8.60
CA LYS A 186 13.57 21.34 9.56
C LYS A 186 12.26 21.10 10.34
N PRO A 187 11.57 22.12 10.87
CA PRO A 187 10.31 21.93 11.58
C PRO A 187 9.23 21.32 10.67
N TYR A 188 9.12 21.83 9.44
CA TYR A 188 8.18 21.30 8.45
C TYR A 188 8.50 19.83 8.11
N LEU A 189 9.76 19.54 7.79
CA LEU A 189 10.20 18.20 7.42
C LEU A 189 10.00 17.19 8.55
N SER A 190 10.32 17.58 9.80
CA SER A 190 10.12 16.73 10.98
C SER A 190 8.63 16.38 11.18
N LYS A 191 7.75 17.39 11.06
CA LYS A 191 6.30 17.22 11.15
C LYS A 191 5.79 16.35 10.00
N TYR A 192 6.21 16.64 8.78
CA TYR A 192 5.84 15.92 7.56
C TYR A 192 6.21 14.43 7.63
N ILE A 193 7.47 14.10 8.00
CA ILE A 193 7.90 12.70 8.17
C ILE A 193 7.05 12.00 9.23
N LYS A 194 6.80 12.65 10.37
CA LYS A 194 6.00 12.07 11.45
C LYS A 194 4.55 11.83 11.03
N GLU A 195 3.93 12.76 10.31
CA GLU A 195 2.56 12.63 9.81
C GLU A 195 2.43 11.52 8.76
N LYS A 196 3.42 11.39 7.86
CA LYS A 196 3.37 10.43 6.76
C LYS A 196 3.86 9.03 7.12
N SER A 197 4.85 8.90 8.02
CA SER A 197 5.44 7.61 8.41
C SER A 197 4.97 7.09 9.77
N GLY A 198 4.28 7.91 10.57
CA GLY A 198 3.94 7.61 11.96
C GLY A 198 5.15 7.63 12.93
N MET A 199 6.36 7.92 12.43
CA MET A 199 7.61 7.86 13.20
C MET A 199 8.38 9.18 13.12
N THR A 200 9.18 9.47 14.15
CA THR A 200 10.15 10.57 14.04
C THR A 200 11.27 10.20 13.05
N PHE A 201 11.94 11.23 12.49
CA PHE A 201 13.11 11.01 11.63
C PHE A 201 14.19 10.14 12.31
N GLY A 202 14.49 10.42 13.59
CA GLY A 202 15.46 9.64 14.34
C GLY A 202 15.07 8.16 14.51
N ASP A 203 13.78 7.87 14.73
CA ASP A 203 13.28 6.50 14.85
C ASP A 203 13.29 5.79 13.49
N LEU A 204 13.01 6.52 12.42
CA LEU A 204 13.07 6.01 11.05
C LEU A 204 14.50 5.58 10.70
N VAL A 205 15.50 6.45 10.90
CA VAL A 205 16.92 6.14 10.66
C VAL A 205 17.37 4.97 11.53
N LYS A 206 17.02 4.97 12.81
CA LYS A 206 17.29 3.88 13.74
C LYS A 206 16.75 2.54 13.25
N LYS A 207 15.50 2.51 12.79
CA LYS A 207 14.85 1.30 12.23
C LYS A 207 15.60 0.78 11.01
N ILE A 208 16.02 1.67 10.11
CA ILE A 208 16.81 1.30 8.92
C ILE A 208 18.16 0.71 9.33
N ARG A 209 18.90 1.38 10.21
CA ARG A 209 20.22 0.91 10.73
C ARG A 209 20.10 -0.46 11.38
N MET A 210 19.09 -0.69 12.22
CA MET A 210 18.85 -1.98 12.87
C MET A 210 18.51 -3.08 11.86
N LYS A 211 17.69 -2.79 10.84
CA LYS A 211 17.39 -3.74 9.77
C LYS A 211 18.64 -4.13 8.97
N LYS A 212 19.50 -3.17 8.65
CA LYS A 212 20.78 -3.42 7.96
C LYS A 212 21.74 -4.23 8.83
N ALA A 213 21.86 -3.88 10.12
CA ALA A 213 22.68 -4.64 11.07
C ALA A 213 22.22 -6.09 11.19
N LYS A 214 20.91 -6.32 11.27
CA LYS A 214 20.32 -7.67 11.30
C LYS A 214 20.68 -8.48 10.06
N ALA A 215 20.65 -7.87 8.88
CA ALA A 215 21.07 -8.53 7.63
C ALA A 215 22.56 -8.88 7.65
N LEU A 216 23.44 -7.95 8.05
CA LEU A 216 24.88 -8.19 8.13
C LEU A 216 25.26 -9.28 9.15
N LEU A 217 24.56 -9.34 10.28
CA LEU A 217 24.78 -10.40 11.28
C LEU A 217 24.50 -11.81 10.72
N LYS A 218 23.54 -11.93 9.77
CA LYS A 218 23.19 -13.20 9.12
C LYS A 218 24.09 -13.54 7.93
N SER A 219 24.49 -12.54 7.15
CA SER A 219 25.14 -12.72 5.86
C SER A 219 26.65 -12.55 5.87
N SER A 220 27.24 -12.11 7.00
CA SER A 220 28.69 -11.85 7.08
C SER A 220 29.34 -12.39 8.37
N ASN A 221 30.66 -12.58 8.32
CA ASN A 221 31.48 -12.93 9.47
C ASN A 221 32.10 -11.70 10.17
N MET A 222 31.61 -10.49 9.87
CA MET A 222 32.11 -9.25 10.50
C MET A 222 31.89 -9.29 12.00
N THR A 223 32.81 -8.68 12.78
CA THR A 223 32.61 -8.53 14.22
C THR A 223 31.41 -7.63 14.52
N VAL A 224 30.85 -7.74 15.72
CA VAL A 224 29.72 -6.90 16.14
C VAL A 224 30.12 -5.42 16.13
N GLU A 225 31.37 -5.11 16.51
CA GLU A 225 31.93 -3.77 16.46
C GLU A 225 31.96 -3.22 15.04
N ASN A 226 32.45 -4.01 14.09
CA ASN A 226 32.53 -3.59 12.68
C ASN A 226 31.16 -3.41 12.07
N ILE A 227 30.19 -4.25 12.44
CA ILE A 227 28.78 -4.08 12.02
C ILE A 227 28.19 -2.80 12.61
N ALA A 228 28.41 -2.53 13.92
CA ALA A 228 27.93 -1.30 14.54
C ALA A 228 28.46 -0.06 13.81
N MET A 229 29.77 -0.02 13.52
CA MET A 229 30.39 1.08 12.77
C MET A 229 29.85 1.18 11.35
N SER A 230 29.69 0.08 10.63
CA SER A 230 29.20 0.05 9.24
C SER A 230 27.75 0.50 9.11
N VAL A 231 26.98 0.46 10.18
CA VAL A 231 25.60 0.96 10.19
C VAL A 231 25.44 2.31 10.90
N GLY A 232 26.56 3.02 11.17
CA GLY A 232 26.56 4.40 11.67
C GLY A 232 26.50 4.54 13.19
N TYR A 233 26.98 3.55 13.97
CA TYR A 233 27.13 3.63 15.43
C TYR A 233 28.59 3.60 15.84
N GLN A 234 29.09 4.71 16.37
CA GLN A 234 30.46 4.78 16.90
C GLN A 234 30.60 4.11 18.28
N ASN A 235 29.49 4.03 19.04
CA ASN A 235 29.46 3.40 20.36
C ASN A 235 28.76 2.04 20.28
N VAL A 236 29.54 0.98 20.45
CA VAL A 236 29.08 -0.42 20.36
C VAL A 236 28.13 -0.80 21.48
N GLU A 237 28.30 -0.26 22.69
CA GLU A 237 27.40 -0.52 23.82
C GLU A 237 26.02 0.08 23.57
N HIS A 238 26.00 1.30 23.01
CA HIS A 238 24.76 1.94 22.59
C HIS A 238 24.06 1.12 21.49
N PHE A 239 24.79 0.67 20.49
CA PHE A 239 24.27 -0.22 19.45
C PHE A 239 23.67 -1.50 20.04
N ASN A 240 24.38 -2.19 20.93
CA ASN A 240 23.92 -3.43 21.57
C ASN A 240 22.60 -3.24 22.32
N ARG A 241 22.46 -2.12 23.06
CA ARG A 241 21.20 -1.78 23.75
C ARG A 241 20.05 -1.56 22.77
N LEU A 242 20.28 -0.81 21.69
CA LEU A 242 19.28 -0.57 20.67
C LEU A 242 18.87 -1.84 19.92
N PHE A 243 19.84 -2.68 19.60
CA PHE A 243 19.59 -3.95 18.92
C PHE A 243 18.77 -4.89 19.80
N LYS A 244 19.13 -5.01 21.10
CA LYS A 244 18.36 -5.80 22.07
C LYS A 244 16.95 -5.26 22.23
N LYS A 245 16.76 -3.92 22.26
CA LYS A 245 15.43 -3.31 22.31
C LYS A 245 14.58 -3.59 21.05
N ALA A 246 15.21 -3.69 19.88
CA ALA A 246 14.54 -3.90 18.61
C ALA A 246 14.17 -5.38 18.33
N TYR A 247 14.94 -6.32 18.87
CA TYR A 247 14.83 -7.75 18.53
C TYR A 247 14.80 -8.68 19.75
N ASP A 248 14.68 -8.14 20.97
CA ASP A 248 14.65 -8.86 22.25
C ASP A 248 15.86 -9.74 22.55
N MET A 249 16.96 -9.61 21.79
CA MET A 249 18.20 -10.37 21.94
C MET A 249 19.42 -9.54 21.54
N THR A 250 20.57 -9.90 22.09
CA THR A 250 21.83 -9.24 21.72
C THR A 250 22.25 -9.63 20.30
N PRO A 251 23.09 -8.81 19.62
CA PRO A 251 23.62 -9.13 18.29
C PRO A 251 24.30 -10.49 18.22
N MET A 252 25.04 -10.87 19.27
CA MET A 252 25.74 -12.15 19.34
C MET A 252 24.75 -13.31 19.48
N GLN A 253 23.75 -13.17 20.36
CA GLN A 253 22.67 -14.16 20.49
C GLN A 253 21.94 -14.34 19.16
N PHE A 254 21.64 -13.24 18.46
CA PHE A 254 20.99 -13.28 17.17
C PHE A 254 21.80 -14.01 16.10
N ARG A 255 23.12 -13.79 16.06
CA ARG A 255 24.02 -14.49 15.13
C ARG A 255 24.07 -16.00 15.37
N ASN A 256 24.05 -16.41 16.64
CA ASN A 256 24.16 -17.82 17.04
C ASN A 256 22.82 -18.59 16.91
N GLN A 257 21.72 -17.93 16.57
CA GLN A 257 20.46 -18.58 16.20
C GLN A 257 20.55 -19.04 14.72
N LYS A 258 21.29 -20.12 14.49
CA LYS A 258 21.28 -20.86 13.21
C LYS A 258 20.38 -22.07 13.31
#